data_93b725258422e2084e7e5f7005b288b4
#
_entry.id   93b725258422e2084e7e5f7005b288b4
#
_cell.length_a   1.000
_cell.length_b   1.000
_cell.length_c   1.000
_cell.angle_alpha   90.00
_cell.angle_beta   90.00
_cell.angle_gamma   90.00
#
_symmetry.space_group_name_H-M   'P 1'
#
loop_
_entity.id
_entity.type
_entity.pdbx_description
1 polymer ?
#
loop_
_entity_poly.entity_id
_entity_poly.type
_entity_poly.pdbx_seq_one_letter_code
_entity_poly.pdbx_strand_id
1 'polypeptide(L)' 'MRSTEYRVVETSTVTDESLTRILNEETSAGWTFDGMTFVPNEASKRPKMAFVIFTREVVVEAPSDDEQDEVQH' A
#
# COMPACT_ATOMS: atom_id res chain seq x y z
N MET A 1 -7.78 18.14 -7.26
CA MET A 1 -8.44 16.83 -7.26
C MET A 1 -7.61 15.86 -6.44
N ARG A 2 -8.27 14.96 -5.72
CA ARG A 2 -7.58 13.96 -4.91
C ARG A 2 -7.79 12.59 -5.49
N SER A 3 -6.78 11.77 -5.34
CA SER A 3 -6.81 10.40 -5.81
C SER A 3 -6.24 9.51 -4.72
N THR A 4 -6.72 8.27 -4.64
CA THR A 4 -6.22 7.31 -3.68
C THR A 4 -5.27 6.36 -4.40
N GLU A 5 -4.08 6.20 -3.85
CA GLU A 5 -3.14 5.19 -4.32
C GLU A 5 -3.13 4.03 -3.35
N TYR A 6 -2.97 2.84 -3.87
CA TYR A 6 -2.89 1.62 -3.08
C TYR A 6 -1.51 1.00 -3.19
N ARG A 7 -1.09 0.39 -2.10
CA ARG A 7 0.15 -0.38 -2.08
C ARG A 7 -0.12 -1.67 -1.34
N VAL A 8 0.24 -2.79 -1.95
CA VAL A 8 0.06 -4.11 -1.35
C VAL A 8 1.42 -4.71 -1.12
N VAL A 9 1.69 -5.10 0.13
CA VAL A 9 2.95 -5.74 0.50
C VAL A 9 2.65 -7.18 0.82
N GLU A 10 3.30 -8.06 0.10
CA GLU A 10 3.11 -9.50 0.24
C GLU A 10 4.22 -10.07 1.11
N THR A 11 3.88 -10.98 2.04
CA THR A 11 4.89 -11.65 2.82
C THR A 11 4.51 -13.11 3.03
N SER A 12 5.51 -13.99 2.92
CA SER A 12 5.34 -15.39 3.24
C SER A 12 5.77 -15.71 4.67
N THR A 13 6.31 -14.72 5.37
CA THR A 13 6.70 -14.86 6.77
C THR A 13 5.63 -14.18 7.61
N VAL A 14 4.65 -14.96 8.07
CA VAL A 14 3.50 -14.41 8.78
C VAL A 14 3.74 -14.55 10.27
N THR A 15 4.49 -13.60 10.80
CA THR A 15 4.80 -13.50 12.23
C THR A 15 4.53 -12.08 12.67
N ASP A 16 4.34 -11.91 13.98
CA ASP A 16 4.15 -10.57 14.51
C ASP A 16 5.33 -9.67 14.23
N GLU A 17 6.55 -10.20 14.28
CA GLU A 17 7.75 -9.41 14.00
C GLU A 17 7.77 -8.92 12.56
N SER A 18 7.47 -9.81 11.63
CA SER A 18 7.49 -9.47 10.22
C SER A 18 6.40 -8.45 9.89
N LEU A 19 5.21 -8.67 10.40
CA LEU A 19 4.09 -7.77 10.15
C LEU A 19 4.32 -6.41 10.79
N THR A 20 4.87 -6.38 12.00
CA THR A 20 5.19 -5.12 12.68
C THR A 20 6.20 -4.33 11.87
N ARG A 21 7.22 -5.01 11.35
CA ARG A 21 8.25 -4.34 10.54
C ARG A 21 7.63 -3.74 9.28
N ILE A 22 6.78 -4.50 8.60
CA ILE A 22 6.13 -4.01 7.39
C ILE A 22 5.27 -2.79 7.70
N LEU A 23 4.48 -2.86 8.76
CA LEU A 23 3.61 -1.76 9.14
C LEU A 23 4.42 -0.51 9.46
N ASN A 24 5.51 -0.67 10.21
CA ASN A 24 6.34 0.47 10.59
C ASN A 24 7.06 1.07 9.39
N GLU A 25 7.58 0.23 8.49
CA GLU A 25 8.29 0.72 7.33
C GLU A 25 7.38 1.50 6.40
N GLU A 26 6.20 0.98 6.14
CA GLU A 26 5.31 1.61 5.17
C GLU A 26 4.67 2.87 5.74
N THR A 27 4.26 2.85 7.02
CA THR A 27 3.68 4.05 7.61
C THR A 27 4.73 5.16 7.76
N SER A 28 5.99 4.78 8.01
CA SER A 28 7.06 5.77 8.05
C SER A 28 7.30 6.39 6.68
N ALA A 29 6.96 5.68 5.62
CA ALA A 29 7.12 6.20 4.27
C ALA A 29 5.89 6.99 3.80
N GLY A 30 4.92 7.20 4.67
CA GLY A 30 3.76 8.02 4.34
C GLY A 30 2.51 7.25 3.97
N TRP A 31 2.53 5.93 4.09
CA TRP A 31 1.38 5.12 3.78
C TRP A 31 0.50 4.94 5.01
N THR A 32 -0.79 4.75 4.80
CA THR A 32 -1.76 4.50 5.85
C THR A 32 -2.23 3.06 5.73
N PHE A 33 -2.24 2.35 6.85
CA PHE A 33 -2.71 0.97 6.86
C PHE A 33 -4.20 0.93 6.56
N ASP A 34 -4.57 0.06 5.62
CA ASP A 34 -5.97 -0.06 5.21
C ASP A 34 -6.55 -1.42 5.57
N GLY A 35 -5.77 -2.48 5.45
CA GLY A 35 -6.30 -3.81 5.76
C GLY A 35 -5.27 -4.88 5.53
N MET A 36 -5.63 -6.10 5.93
CA MET A 36 -4.72 -7.23 5.84
C MET A 36 -5.54 -8.47 5.52
N THR A 37 -5.03 -9.29 4.59
CA THR A 37 -5.69 -10.52 4.18
C THR A 37 -4.71 -11.65 4.33
N PHE A 38 -5.16 -12.77 4.87
CA PHE A 38 -4.32 -13.94 5.06
C PHE A 38 -4.75 -15.06 4.13
N VAL A 39 -3.75 -15.82 3.64
CA VAL A 39 -4.01 -17.01 2.84
C VAL A 39 -3.85 -18.19 3.78
N PRO A 40 -4.88 -19.01 3.96
CA PRO A 40 -4.81 -20.13 4.91
C PRO A 40 -3.84 -21.20 4.45
N ASN A 41 -3.28 -21.90 5.41
CA ASN A 41 -2.42 -23.04 5.18
C ASN A 41 -3.06 -24.25 5.83
N GLU A 42 -3.49 -25.22 5.02
CA GLU A 42 -4.20 -26.38 5.54
C GLU A 42 -3.34 -27.28 6.40
N ALA A 43 -2.04 -27.19 6.24
CA ALA A 43 -1.11 -28.03 6.98
C ALA A 43 -0.69 -27.42 8.31
N SER A 44 -1.12 -26.19 8.61
CA SER A 44 -0.66 -25.46 9.79
C SER A 44 -1.72 -24.47 10.22
N LYS A 45 -1.71 -24.10 11.50
CA LYS A 45 -2.59 -23.05 11.99
C LYS A 45 -2.14 -21.66 11.56
N ARG A 46 -0.87 -21.54 11.18
CA ARG A 46 -0.31 -20.26 10.77
C ARG A 46 -0.60 -20.05 9.28
N PRO A 47 -1.08 -18.89 8.88
CA PRO A 47 -1.28 -18.63 7.46
C PRO A 47 0.03 -18.73 6.71
N LYS A 48 -0.05 -19.15 5.45
CA LYS A 48 1.16 -19.30 4.64
C LYS A 48 1.60 -17.99 3.99
N MET A 49 0.71 -17.02 3.93
CA MET A 49 1.00 -15.77 3.26
C MET A 49 0.06 -14.69 3.77
N ALA A 50 0.51 -13.45 3.75
CA ALA A 50 -0.32 -12.31 4.09
C ALA A 50 -0.10 -11.21 3.07
N PHE A 51 -1.19 -10.48 2.79
CA PHE A 51 -1.16 -9.28 1.96
C PHE A 51 -1.56 -8.11 2.83
N VAL A 52 -0.66 -7.15 2.98
CA VAL A 52 -0.90 -5.97 3.80
C VAL A 52 -1.19 -4.81 2.87
N ILE A 53 -2.32 -4.18 3.05
CA ILE A 53 -2.83 -3.19 2.12
C ILE A 53 -2.70 -1.82 2.74
N PHE A 54 -2.13 -0.90 1.99
CA PHE A 54 -1.92 0.48 2.40
C PHE A 54 -2.52 1.42 1.37
N THR A 55 -2.88 2.61 1.83
CA THR A 55 -3.39 3.66 0.95
C THR A 55 -2.70 4.96 1.28
N ARG A 56 -2.76 5.88 0.32
CA ARG A 56 -2.42 7.27 0.59
C ARG A 56 -3.16 8.15 -0.40
N GLU A 57 -3.41 9.38 0.02
CA GLU A 57 -4.03 10.36 -0.84
C GLU A 57 -2.96 11.14 -1.58
N VAL A 58 -3.22 11.34 -2.85
CA VAL A 58 -2.35 12.13 -3.71
C VAL A 58 -3.16 13.27 -4.26
N VAL A 59 -2.63 14.47 -4.18
CA VAL A 59 -3.27 15.62 -4.79
C VAL A 59 -2.81 15.68 -6.23
N VAL A 60 -3.76 15.56 -7.14
CA VAL A 60 -3.47 15.63 -8.57
C VAL A 60 -3.97 16.99 -9.03
N GLU A 61 -3.06 17.80 -9.50
CA GLU A 61 -3.46 19.09 -10.04
C GLU A 61 -4.11 18.89 -11.38
N ALA A 62 -5.19 19.60 -11.58
CA ALA A 62 -5.83 19.58 -12.88
C ALA A 62 -4.83 20.06 -13.91
N PRO A 63 -4.80 19.42 -15.08
CA PRO A 63 -3.90 19.90 -16.11
C PRO A 63 -4.24 21.34 -16.37
N SER A 64 -3.28 22.15 -16.14
CA SER A 64 -3.51 23.52 -16.41
C SER A 64 -3.46 23.63 -17.88
N ASP A 65 -4.25 24.37 -18.25
CA ASP A 65 -4.27 24.61 -19.55
C ASP A 65 -3.07 25.27 -19.96
N ASP A 66 -2.44 24.97 -19.35
CA ASP A 66 -1.38 25.20 -19.31
C ASP A 66 -0.52 24.38 -19.30
N GLU A 67 -0.86 23.82 -19.56
CA GLU A 67 -0.22 23.09 -19.25
C GLU A 67 0.08 22.46 -19.89
N GLN A 68 -0.19 22.59 -20.40
CA GLN A 68 -0.29 22.22 -20.55
C GLN A 68 0.35 22.13 -21.15
N ASP A 69 0.37 22.40 -21.66
CA ASP A 69 0.60 22.56 -21.94
C ASP A 69 1.51 22.41 -22.37
N GLU A 70 1.65 22.36 -22.81
CA GLU A 70 2.06 22.38 -22.86
C GLU A 70 2.73 22.03 -23.15
N VAL A 71 2.80 22.15 -23.75
CA VAL A 71 3.00 22.08 -23.66
C VAL A 71 3.63 21.72 -24.03
N GLN A 72 3.69 21.69 -24.47
CA GLN A 72 3.67 21.71 -24.41
C GLN A 72 4.20 21.34 -24.47
N HIS A 73 4.30 21.51 -25.27
CA HIS A 73 4.25 21.55 -25.03
C HIS A 73 4.46 21.20 -25.04
#